data_0d8ebf9aa48aab6cba3be55681c06fd1
#
_entry.id   0d8ebf9aa48aab6cba3be55681c06fd1
#
_cell.length_a   1.000
_cell.length_b   1.000
_cell.length_c   1.000
_cell.angle_alpha   90.00
_cell.angle_beta   90.00
_cell.angle_gamma   90.00
#
_symmetry.space_group_name_H-M   'P 1'
#
loop_
_entity.id
_entity.type
_entity.pdbx_description
1 polymer ?
#
loop_
_entity_poly.entity_id
_entity_poly.type
_entity_poly.pdbx_seq_one_letter_code
_entity_poly.pdbx_strand_id
1 'polypeptide(L)'
;EPYIFMYAVDNHPMFRKRVYEYCKSRKIQLVTIPFNQSHYKNSDMRYTDRPLYAIGPKQWIWLIKNAEMVFTDSFHGSAFCLQFKKDFWAFEAPCGEEVVAETKRIYSLLSKFGLQNRIVDFDDFPDMEKVLQKIDYRSLDLQMNMLRKESQKFLAKAIKV
;
A
#
# COMPACT_ATOMS: atom_id res chain seq x y z
N GLU A 1 -17.21 4.60 9.92
CA GLU A 1 -17.37 5.17 8.57
C GLU A 1 -16.33 4.58 7.64
N PRO A 2 -16.66 4.34 6.36
CA PRO A 2 -15.71 3.83 5.37
C PRO A 2 -14.59 4.85 5.11
N TYR A 3 -13.36 4.37 4.86
CA TYR A 3 -12.22 5.22 4.61
C TYR A 3 -11.24 4.59 3.63
N ILE A 4 -10.48 5.43 2.95
CA ILE A 4 -9.29 5.05 2.21
C ILE A 4 -8.07 5.31 3.10
N PHE A 5 -7.16 4.36 3.16
CA PHE A 5 -5.92 4.50 3.91
C PHE A 5 -4.75 4.74 2.98
N MET A 6 -4.02 5.82 3.21
CA MET A 6 -2.76 6.08 2.52
C MET A 6 -1.59 5.95 3.49
N TYR A 7 -0.72 4.99 3.22
CA TYR A 7 0.54 4.78 3.91
C TYR A 7 1.69 5.00 2.94
N ALA A 8 2.21 6.21 2.92
CA ALA A 8 3.32 6.61 2.07
C ALA A 8 4.54 6.93 2.94
N VAL A 9 5.64 6.22 2.66
CA VAL A 9 6.93 6.39 3.34
C VAL A 9 7.70 7.56 2.75
N ASP A 10 7.53 7.80 1.44
CA ASP A 10 8.13 8.94 0.76
C ASP A 10 7.18 10.12 0.60
N ASN A 11 7.79 11.30 0.44
CA ASN A 11 7.03 12.53 0.32
C ASN A 11 6.80 12.91 -1.13
N HIS A 12 5.66 12.51 -1.67
CA HIS A 12 5.20 12.92 -2.99
C HIS A 12 3.96 13.81 -2.91
N PRO A 13 4.15 15.13 -2.89
CA PRO A 13 3.03 16.08 -2.75
C PRO A 13 1.97 15.92 -3.84
N MET A 14 2.39 15.70 -5.08
CA MET A 14 1.48 15.53 -6.22
C MET A 14 0.64 14.26 -6.09
N PHE A 15 1.29 13.15 -5.69
CA PHE A 15 0.60 11.90 -5.45
C PHE A 15 -0.42 12.01 -4.31
N ARG A 16 -0.02 12.57 -3.16
CA ARG A 16 -0.92 12.82 -2.04
C ARG A 16 -2.13 13.67 -2.46
N LYS A 17 -1.89 14.71 -3.25
CA LYS A 17 -2.95 15.55 -3.81
C LYS A 17 -3.93 14.75 -4.66
N ARG A 18 -3.45 13.92 -5.59
CA ARG A 18 -4.30 13.11 -6.49
C ARG A 18 -5.15 12.10 -5.71
N VAL A 19 -4.56 11.39 -4.74
CA VAL A 19 -5.32 10.48 -3.85
C VAL A 19 -6.37 11.25 -3.06
N TYR A 20 -6.03 12.41 -2.53
CA TYR A 20 -6.96 13.25 -1.79
C TYR A 20 -8.13 13.74 -2.68
N GLU A 21 -7.84 14.22 -3.88
CA GLU A 21 -8.86 14.62 -4.87
C GLU A 21 -9.77 13.44 -5.26
N TYR A 22 -9.20 12.25 -5.44
CA TYR A 22 -9.97 11.03 -5.63
C TYR A 22 -10.91 10.76 -4.46
N CYS A 23 -10.43 10.82 -3.23
CA CYS A 23 -11.25 10.62 -2.03
C CYS A 23 -12.39 11.65 -1.94
N LYS A 24 -12.10 12.92 -2.26
CA LYS A 24 -13.12 13.99 -2.29
C LYS A 24 -14.21 13.75 -3.34
N SER A 25 -13.83 13.31 -4.54
CA SER A 25 -14.80 13.00 -5.60
C SER A 25 -15.73 11.85 -5.21
N ARG A 26 -15.24 10.91 -4.37
CA ARG A 26 -16.01 9.76 -3.87
C ARG A 26 -16.74 10.02 -2.55
N LYS A 27 -16.54 11.18 -1.93
CA LYS A 27 -17.07 11.53 -0.61
C LYS A 27 -16.66 10.49 0.46
N ILE A 28 -15.44 9.99 0.36
CA ILE A 28 -14.85 9.03 1.30
C ILE A 28 -13.69 9.69 2.04
N GLN A 29 -13.53 9.35 3.32
CA GLN A 29 -12.49 9.94 4.17
C GLN A 29 -11.11 9.39 3.80
N LEU A 30 -10.12 10.27 3.67
CA LEU A 30 -8.71 9.88 3.57
C LEU A 30 -8.04 9.90 4.93
N VAL A 31 -7.60 8.73 5.37
CA VAL A 31 -6.81 8.52 6.60
C VAL A 31 -5.35 8.33 6.23
N THR A 32 -4.47 9.06 6.88
CA THR A 32 -3.03 9.00 6.61
C THR A 32 -2.21 8.89 7.91
N ILE A 33 -1.02 8.34 7.80
CA ILE A 33 0.02 8.47 8.83
C ILE A 33 1.05 9.45 8.26
N PRO A 34 1.18 10.65 8.83
CA PRO A 34 2.21 11.60 8.41
C PRO A 34 3.59 11.02 8.62
N PHE A 35 4.47 11.21 7.63
CA PHE A 35 5.82 10.71 7.69
C PHE A 35 6.68 11.56 8.64
N ASN A 36 7.19 10.94 9.68
CA ASN A 36 7.96 11.61 10.72
C ASN A 36 9.45 11.20 10.69
N GLN A 37 10.20 11.71 9.73
CA GLN A 37 11.67 11.69 9.81
C GLN A 37 12.21 13.07 10.16
N SER A 38 11.83 13.61 11.33
CA SER A 38 12.28 14.87 11.91
C SER A 38 11.45 16.14 11.70
N HIS A 39 10.64 16.24 10.63
CA HIS A 39 9.74 17.39 10.43
C HIS A 39 8.51 16.97 9.63
N TYR A 40 7.30 17.23 10.13
CA TYR A 40 6.06 17.09 9.34
C TYR A 40 6.12 18.02 8.13
N LYS A 41 6.00 17.46 6.94
CA LYS A 41 5.96 18.30 5.73
C LYS A 41 4.54 18.84 5.53
N ASN A 42 4.42 20.06 5.04
CA ASN A 42 3.13 20.71 4.80
C ASN A 42 2.19 19.87 3.90
N SER A 43 2.74 19.07 2.99
CA SER A 43 1.97 18.16 2.14
C SER A 43 1.26 17.06 2.92
N ASP A 44 1.83 16.57 4.03
CA ASP A 44 1.24 15.54 4.88
C ASP A 44 0.00 16.02 5.60
N MET A 45 -0.04 17.32 5.89
CA MET A 45 -1.16 17.98 6.57
C MET A 45 -2.22 18.51 5.61
N ARG A 46 -1.80 18.88 4.39
CA ARG A 46 -2.68 19.52 3.42
C ARG A 46 -3.60 18.54 2.71
N TYR A 47 -3.12 17.32 2.46
CA TYR A 47 -3.84 16.33 1.65
C TYR A 47 -4.23 15.10 2.48
N THR A 48 -5.02 15.36 3.52
CA THR A 48 -5.60 14.34 4.39
C THR A 48 -6.86 14.88 5.07
N ASP A 49 -7.81 14.00 5.39
CA ASP A 49 -8.95 14.34 6.23
C ASP A 49 -8.66 14.01 7.70
N ARG A 50 -7.89 12.95 7.92
CA ARG A 50 -7.58 12.45 9.26
C ARG A 50 -6.13 11.98 9.36
N PRO A 51 -5.22 12.89 9.76
CA PRO A 51 -3.84 12.50 10.07
C PRO A 51 -3.77 11.79 11.43
N LEU A 52 -3.05 10.67 11.49
CA LEU A 52 -2.86 9.87 12.70
C LEU A 52 -1.38 9.88 13.10
N TYR A 53 -1.06 10.46 14.27
CA TYR A 53 0.34 10.70 14.67
C TYR A 53 0.92 9.61 15.59
N ALA A 54 0.13 9.03 16.47
CA ALA A 54 0.59 8.06 17.46
C ALA A 54 0.03 6.67 17.15
N ILE A 55 0.56 6.06 16.09
CA ILE A 55 0.10 4.76 15.60
C ILE A 55 1.16 3.70 15.83
N GLY A 56 0.83 2.71 16.64
CA GLY A 56 1.65 1.51 16.82
C GLY A 56 1.34 0.42 15.77
N PRO A 57 2.13 -0.66 15.74
CA PRO A 57 1.98 -1.72 14.75
C PRO A 57 0.57 -2.36 14.71
N LYS A 58 -0.07 -2.54 15.86
CA LYS A 58 -1.43 -3.12 15.94
C LYS A 58 -2.46 -2.23 15.25
N GLN A 59 -2.40 -0.91 15.51
CA GLN A 59 -3.31 0.05 14.89
C GLN A 59 -3.05 0.17 13.38
N TRP A 60 -1.78 0.14 12.97
CA TRP A 60 -1.41 0.17 11.55
C TRP A 60 -1.98 -1.03 10.78
N ILE A 61 -1.85 -2.25 11.32
CA ILE A 61 -2.44 -3.46 10.75
C ILE A 61 -3.98 -3.34 10.70
N TRP A 62 -4.58 -2.82 11.76
CA TRP A 62 -6.02 -2.61 11.82
C TRP A 62 -6.50 -1.64 10.74
N LEU A 63 -5.76 -0.55 10.49
CA LEU A 63 -6.07 0.44 9.46
C LEU A 63 -6.05 -0.20 8.06
N ILE A 64 -5.04 -0.99 7.73
CA ILE A 64 -5.00 -1.72 6.45
C ILE A 64 -6.19 -2.68 6.34
N LYS A 65 -6.41 -3.50 7.36
CA LYS A 65 -7.45 -4.53 7.34
C LYS A 65 -8.86 -3.96 7.15
N ASN A 66 -9.15 -2.79 7.68
CA ASN A 66 -10.49 -2.20 7.68
C ASN A 66 -10.69 -1.08 6.65
N ALA A 67 -9.66 -0.66 5.92
CA ALA A 67 -9.80 0.28 4.82
C ALA A 67 -10.64 -0.32 3.67
N GLU A 68 -11.33 0.51 2.92
CA GLU A 68 -11.95 0.09 1.64
C GLU A 68 -10.89 -0.13 0.57
N MET A 69 -9.89 0.73 0.54
CA MET A 69 -8.76 0.69 -0.38
C MET A 69 -7.53 1.25 0.30
N VAL A 70 -6.36 0.80 -0.13
CA VAL A 70 -5.08 1.27 0.37
C VAL A 70 -4.23 1.83 -0.77
N PHE A 71 -3.60 2.97 -0.54
CA PHE A 71 -2.56 3.52 -1.39
C PHE A 71 -1.24 3.51 -0.63
N THR A 72 -0.18 2.95 -1.21
CA THR A 72 1.09 2.80 -0.51
C THR A 72 2.29 2.73 -1.46
N ASP A 73 3.43 3.25 -1.03
CA ASP A 73 4.76 3.05 -1.63
C ASP A 73 5.60 2.03 -0.85
N SER A 74 5.00 1.41 0.18
CA SER A 74 5.70 0.48 1.06
C SER A 74 5.53 -0.97 0.64
N PHE A 75 6.66 -1.70 0.59
CA PHE A 75 6.64 -3.16 0.45
C PHE A 75 5.79 -3.85 1.53
N HIS A 76 5.93 -3.44 2.80
CA HIS A 76 5.13 -4.00 3.89
C HIS A 76 3.63 -3.66 3.73
N GLY A 77 3.32 -2.42 3.31
CA GLY A 77 1.95 -2.02 3.00
C GLY A 77 1.32 -2.93 1.96
N SER A 78 2.01 -3.16 0.84
CA SER A 78 1.57 -4.05 -0.24
C SER A 78 1.41 -5.51 0.22
N ALA A 79 2.38 -6.03 1.00
CA ALA A 79 2.32 -7.40 1.52
C ALA A 79 1.13 -7.62 2.47
N PHE A 80 0.83 -6.66 3.34
CA PHE A 80 -0.33 -6.75 4.22
C PHE A 80 -1.66 -6.56 3.47
N CYS A 81 -1.69 -5.76 2.40
CA CYS A 81 -2.87 -5.67 1.53
C CYS A 81 -3.18 -7.03 0.89
N LEU A 82 -2.19 -7.71 0.35
CA LEU A 82 -2.35 -9.08 -0.16
C LEU A 82 -2.83 -10.04 0.94
N GLN A 83 -2.21 -9.99 2.12
CA GLN A 83 -2.56 -10.85 3.25
C GLN A 83 -4.02 -10.68 3.70
N PHE A 84 -4.54 -9.46 3.69
CA PHE A 84 -5.91 -9.15 4.09
C PHE A 84 -6.90 -9.06 2.92
N LYS A 85 -6.45 -9.41 1.71
CA LYS A 85 -7.28 -9.36 0.49
C LYS A 85 -7.90 -7.99 0.26
N LYS A 86 -7.08 -6.94 0.39
CA LYS A 86 -7.49 -5.55 0.21
C LYS A 86 -7.23 -5.08 -1.20
N ASP A 87 -8.16 -4.30 -1.74
CA ASP A 87 -7.88 -3.53 -2.93
C ASP A 87 -6.84 -2.46 -2.61
N PHE A 88 -5.82 -2.36 -3.45
CA PHE A 88 -4.74 -1.41 -3.24
C PHE A 88 -4.07 -1.01 -4.54
N TRP A 89 -3.37 0.12 -4.45
CA TRP A 89 -2.42 0.58 -5.46
C TRP A 89 -1.08 0.81 -4.81
N ALA A 90 -0.06 0.25 -5.42
CA ALA A 90 1.32 0.48 -5.02
C ALA A 90 1.95 1.54 -5.94
N PHE A 91 2.81 2.37 -5.38
CA PHE A 91 3.50 3.41 -6.12
C PHE A 91 4.96 3.11 -6.21
N GLU A 92 5.53 3.43 -7.36
CA GLU A 92 6.97 3.47 -7.49
C GLU A 92 7.49 4.68 -6.73
N ALA A 93 8.51 4.48 -5.91
CA ALA A 93 9.20 5.58 -5.29
C ALA A 93 10.06 6.31 -6.33
N PRO A 94 10.25 7.64 -6.22
CA PRO A 94 11.04 8.38 -7.19
C PRO A 94 12.52 8.02 -7.14
N CYS A 95 13.21 8.32 -8.23
CA CYS A 95 14.59 7.96 -8.48
C CYS A 95 15.58 8.26 -7.34
N GLY A 96 16.24 7.23 -6.84
CA GLY A 96 17.35 7.20 -5.91
C GLY A 96 17.78 5.75 -5.70
N GLU A 97 19.05 5.46 -5.44
CA GLU A 97 19.55 4.07 -5.38
C GLU A 97 18.84 3.21 -4.32
N GLU A 98 18.55 3.74 -3.14
CA GLU A 98 17.80 3.04 -2.09
C GLU A 98 16.34 2.79 -2.48
N VAL A 99 15.75 3.72 -3.16
CA VAL A 99 14.37 3.70 -3.63
C VAL A 99 14.16 2.66 -4.73
N VAL A 100 15.11 2.50 -5.62
CA VAL A 100 15.11 1.45 -6.65
C VAL A 100 15.03 0.05 -6.02
N ALA A 101 15.66 -0.16 -4.85
CA ALA A 101 15.60 -1.43 -4.15
C ALA A 101 14.20 -1.73 -3.58
N GLU A 102 13.51 -0.73 -3.02
CA GLU A 102 12.15 -0.87 -2.49
C GLU A 102 11.14 -1.17 -3.60
N THR A 103 11.16 -0.42 -4.68
CA THR A 103 10.33 -0.63 -5.88
C THR A 103 10.57 -2.04 -6.46
N LYS A 104 11.82 -2.49 -6.56
CA LYS A 104 12.13 -3.86 -7.01
C LYS A 104 11.50 -4.92 -6.11
N ARG A 105 11.44 -4.70 -4.79
CA ARG A 105 10.80 -5.62 -3.86
C ARG A 105 9.28 -5.67 -4.05
N ILE A 106 8.63 -4.52 -4.23
CA ILE A 106 7.20 -4.44 -4.52
C ILE A 106 6.90 -5.14 -5.84
N TYR A 107 7.67 -4.83 -6.89
CA TYR A 107 7.52 -5.48 -8.20
C TYR A 107 7.70 -6.99 -8.12
N SER A 108 8.76 -7.46 -7.44
CA SER A 108 9.02 -8.88 -7.21
C SER A 108 7.89 -9.58 -6.44
N LEU A 109 7.27 -8.88 -5.49
CA LEU A 109 6.13 -9.41 -4.75
C LEU A 109 4.89 -9.52 -5.65
N LEU A 110 4.52 -8.43 -6.33
CA LEU A 110 3.29 -8.38 -7.10
C LEU A 110 3.34 -9.21 -8.38
N SER A 111 4.52 -9.36 -8.99
CA SER A 111 4.72 -10.22 -10.16
C SER A 111 4.41 -11.70 -9.88
N LYS A 112 4.62 -12.16 -8.64
CA LYS A 112 4.24 -13.52 -8.23
C LYS A 112 2.73 -13.76 -8.31
N PHE A 113 1.93 -12.72 -8.31
CA PHE A 113 0.48 -12.79 -8.34
C PHE A 113 -0.13 -12.23 -9.63
N GLY A 114 0.70 -11.85 -10.61
CA GLY A 114 0.21 -11.21 -11.84
C GLY A 114 -0.41 -9.82 -11.59
N LEU A 115 -0.02 -9.14 -10.50
CA LEU A 115 -0.57 -7.85 -10.07
C LEU A 115 0.34 -6.65 -10.39
N GLN A 116 1.23 -6.77 -11.37
CA GLN A 116 2.14 -5.66 -11.76
C GLN A 116 1.35 -4.42 -12.21
N ASN A 117 0.15 -4.61 -12.74
CA ASN A 117 -0.76 -3.53 -13.12
C ASN A 117 -1.28 -2.70 -11.93
N ARG A 118 -1.00 -3.13 -10.70
CA ARG A 118 -1.30 -2.38 -9.48
C ARG A 118 -0.13 -1.48 -9.02
N ILE A 119 0.98 -1.51 -9.76
CA ILE A 119 2.09 -0.59 -9.56
C ILE A 119 1.91 0.56 -10.54
N VAL A 120 1.91 1.77 -10.04
CA VAL A 120 1.77 2.99 -10.84
C VAL A 120 2.93 3.94 -10.58
N ASP A 121 3.34 4.64 -11.61
CA ASP A 121 4.28 5.73 -11.51
C ASP A 121 3.61 6.93 -10.81
N PHE A 122 4.39 7.72 -10.11
CA PHE A 122 3.91 8.93 -9.44
C PHE A 122 3.27 9.94 -10.39
N ASP A 123 3.75 10.00 -11.62
CA ASP A 123 3.26 10.94 -12.63
C ASP A 123 2.06 10.38 -13.42
N ASP A 124 1.88 9.06 -13.42
CA ASP A 124 0.77 8.37 -14.10
C ASP A 124 -0.24 7.81 -13.10
N PHE A 125 -0.96 8.69 -12.41
CA PHE A 125 -2.05 8.26 -11.53
C PHE A 125 -3.14 7.59 -12.37
N PRO A 126 -3.55 6.37 -12.02
CA PRO A 126 -4.55 5.63 -12.79
C PRO A 126 -5.86 6.40 -12.88
N ASP A 127 -6.52 6.32 -14.02
CA ASP A 127 -7.85 6.90 -14.18
C ASP A 127 -8.86 6.28 -13.19
N MET A 128 -9.99 6.98 -13.02
CA MET A 128 -11.00 6.60 -12.04
C MET A 128 -11.57 5.19 -12.27
N GLU A 129 -11.68 4.76 -13.53
CA GLU A 129 -12.20 3.43 -13.85
C GLU A 129 -11.21 2.34 -13.45
N LYS A 130 -9.93 2.56 -13.69
CA LYS A 130 -8.87 1.64 -13.24
C LYS A 130 -8.80 1.56 -11.73
N VAL A 131 -8.86 2.70 -11.04
CA VAL A 131 -8.83 2.72 -9.56
C VAL A 131 -9.96 1.91 -8.96
N LEU A 132 -11.13 1.89 -9.57
CA LEU A 132 -12.29 1.13 -9.10
C LEU A 132 -12.20 -0.39 -9.36
N GLN A 133 -11.29 -0.84 -10.23
CA GLN A 133 -11.13 -2.26 -10.48
C GLN A 133 -10.68 -3.00 -9.24
N LYS A 134 -11.47 -3.99 -8.83
CA LYS A 134 -11.16 -4.85 -7.69
C LYS A 134 -10.17 -5.94 -8.08
N ILE A 135 -9.38 -6.36 -7.10
CA ILE A 135 -8.50 -7.53 -7.25
C ILE A 135 -9.34 -8.79 -7.08
N ASP A 136 -9.29 -9.68 -8.07
CA ASP A 136 -9.92 -11.00 -7.94
C ASP A 136 -9.06 -11.92 -7.06
N TYR A 137 -9.24 -11.82 -5.77
CA TYR A 137 -8.54 -12.65 -4.80
C TYR A 137 -8.92 -14.13 -4.84
N ARG A 138 -10.03 -14.51 -5.47
CA ARG A 138 -10.43 -15.92 -5.59
C ARG A 138 -9.46 -16.65 -6.52
N SER A 139 -9.08 -16.00 -7.63
CA SER A 139 -8.10 -16.55 -8.56
C SER A 139 -6.70 -16.67 -7.93
N LEU A 140 -6.37 -15.83 -6.94
CA LEU A 140 -5.06 -15.80 -6.29
C LEU A 140 -4.95 -16.73 -5.06
N ASP A 141 -6.07 -17.24 -4.54
CA ASP A 141 -6.08 -17.99 -3.28
C ASP A 141 -5.20 -19.26 -3.32
N LEU A 142 -5.23 -19.98 -4.43
CA LEU A 142 -4.39 -21.18 -4.58
C LEU A 142 -2.90 -20.84 -4.49
N GLN A 143 -2.48 -19.83 -5.22
CA GLN A 143 -1.07 -19.39 -5.28
C GLN A 143 -0.61 -18.81 -3.93
N MET A 144 -1.44 -18.00 -3.28
CA MET A 144 -1.16 -17.50 -1.93
C MET A 144 -0.96 -18.63 -0.93
N ASN A 145 -1.80 -19.66 -0.98
CA ASN A 145 -1.71 -20.82 -0.09
C ASN A 145 -0.46 -21.70 -0.39
N MET A 146 -0.07 -21.83 -1.64
CA MET A 146 1.17 -22.51 -2.01
C MET A 146 2.40 -21.79 -1.44
N LEU A 147 2.53 -20.49 -1.65
CA LEU A 147 3.63 -19.68 -1.13
C LEU A 147 3.68 -19.67 0.41
N ARG A 148 2.53 -19.65 1.10
CA ARG A 148 2.49 -19.79 2.56
C ARG A 148 3.05 -21.14 3.03
N LYS A 149 2.63 -22.23 2.40
CA LYS A 149 3.13 -23.57 2.72
C LYS A 149 4.63 -23.70 2.50
N GLU A 150 5.15 -23.15 1.41
CA GLU A 150 6.60 -23.13 1.14
C GLU A 150 7.36 -22.33 2.20
N SER A 151 6.88 -21.14 2.55
CA SER A 151 7.46 -20.31 3.60
C SER A 151 7.45 -21.01 4.96
N GLN A 152 6.34 -21.67 5.32
CA GLN A 152 6.24 -22.43 6.55
C GLN A 152 7.22 -23.63 6.58
N LYS A 153 7.36 -24.34 5.46
CA LYS A 153 8.34 -25.44 5.34
C LYS A 153 9.77 -24.93 5.49
N PHE A 154 10.09 -23.79 4.88
CA PHE A 154 11.39 -23.15 5.00
C PHE A 154 11.69 -22.79 6.46
N LEU A 155 10.76 -22.08 7.12
CA LEU A 155 10.91 -21.72 8.53
C LEU A 155 11.05 -22.93 9.45
N ALA A 156 10.25 -23.97 9.24
CA ALA A 156 10.33 -25.19 10.03
C ALA A 156 11.68 -25.91 9.88
N LYS A 157 12.30 -25.84 8.70
CA LYS A 157 13.68 -26.37 8.50
C LYS A 157 14.73 -25.49 9.18
N ALA A 158 14.57 -24.16 9.11
CA ALA A 158 15.53 -23.22 9.69
C ALA A 158 15.56 -23.25 11.24
N ILE A 159 14.42 -23.55 11.88
CA ILE A 159 14.30 -23.59 13.35
C ILE A 159 14.72 -24.94 13.93
N LYS A 160 14.82 -26.00 13.11
CA LYS A 160 15.21 -27.35 13.55
C LYS A 160 16.73 -27.58 13.58
N VAL A 161 17.52 -26.51 13.67
CA VAL A 161 18.99 -26.60 13.83
C VAL A 161 19.36 -26.72 15.30
#